data_80ccb5de83178c65054c0f505d4f69eb
#
_entry.id   80ccb5de83178c65054c0f505d4f69eb
#
_cell.length_a   1.000
_cell.length_b   1.000
_cell.length_c   1.000
_cell.angle_alpha   90.00
_cell.angle_beta   90.00
_cell.angle_gamma   90.00
#
_symmetry.space_group_name_H-M   'P 1'
#
loop_
_entity.id
_entity.type
_entity.pdbx_description
1 polymer ?
#
loop_
_entity_poly.entity_id
_entity_poly.type
_entity_poly.pdbx_seq_one_letter_code
_entity_poly.pdbx_strand_id
1 'polypeptide(L)'
;MIRIPFLAAVFIAAEKAAANVAASDSAFVELQHVDFGYDDREILHDLSFAVRTGEQVTLSGRTGAGKSTIFKLLLGLYQPGEGKVLIQGRDAFQIPEHEKRSLYGYVEQAFHRVPGTVKDQITLFDDSFTMEEVRGAARIAGLDATIEQLEKGYDTPCTQEIFSQGQWQLLSIARAAVAKPKLLLLDEITANLDAQTEEEVLQALKRASEGRTVISISHRVNAETGRIINI
;
A
#
# COMPACT_ATOMS: atom_id res chain seq x y z
N MET A 1 -34.30 -0.17 37.76
CA MET A 1 -33.02 -0.80 37.35
C MET A 1 -33.05 -0.96 35.85
N ILE A 2 -32.30 -0.11 35.13
CA ILE A 2 -32.47 0.25 33.74
C ILE A 2 -31.75 -0.76 32.85
N ARG A 3 -32.49 -1.41 31.95
CA ARG A 3 -31.93 -2.23 30.86
C ARG A 3 -31.51 -1.33 29.70
N ILE A 4 -30.24 -1.01 29.59
CA ILE A 4 -29.64 -0.36 28.41
C ILE A 4 -28.37 -1.12 27.97
N PRO A 5 -28.48 -2.33 27.45
CA PRO A 5 -27.45 -2.77 26.48
C PRO A 5 -28.00 -3.24 25.15
N PHE A 6 -29.33 -3.46 24.99
CA PHE A 6 -29.86 -4.01 23.73
C PHE A 6 -29.99 -2.95 22.61
N LEU A 7 -30.34 -1.70 22.95
CA LEU A 7 -30.52 -0.64 21.98
C LEU A 7 -29.17 -0.17 21.38
N ALA A 8 -28.09 -0.14 22.17
CA ALA A 8 -26.78 0.25 21.69
C ALA A 8 -26.19 -0.78 20.70
N ALA A 9 -26.38 -2.06 20.94
CA ALA A 9 -25.93 -3.12 20.02
C ALA A 9 -26.70 -3.11 18.69
N VAL A 10 -27.99 -2.79 18.72
CA VAL A 10 -28.85 -2.68 17.52
C VAL A 10 -28.46 -1.43 16.71
N PHE A 11 -28.14 -0.30 17.38
CA PHE A 11 -27.69 0.91 16.69
C PHE A 11 -26.32 0.72 16.03
N ILE A 12 -25.36 0.09 16.71
CA ILE A 12 -24.02 -0.22 16.16
C ILE A 12 -24.12 -1.21 14.99
N ALA A 13 -25.02 -2.20 15.08
CA ALA A 13 -25.27 -3.14 13.98
C ALA A 13 -25.97 -2.46 12.79
N ALA A 14 -26.90 -1.54 13.04
CA ALA A 14 -27.58 -0.77 12.00
C ALA A 14 -26.64 0.25 11.32
N GLU A 15 -25.75 0.92 12.05
CA GLU A 15 -24.73 1.79 11.48
C GLU A 15 -23.67 1.00 10.67
N LYS A 16 -23.25 -0.19 11.14
CA LYS A 16 -22.39 -1.09 10.37
C LYS A 16 -23.08 -1.61 9.10
N ALA A 17 -24.37 -1.96 9.17
CA ALA A 17 -25.13 -2.39 8.00
C ALA A 17 -25.40 -1.25 7.02
N ALA A 18 -25.71 -0.03 7.49
CA ALA A 18 -25.91 1.14 6.65
C ALA A 18 -24.59 1.62 5.99
N ALA A 19 -23.45 1.53 6.69
CA ALA A 19 -22.13 1.79 6.12
C ALA A 19 -21.77 0.78 5.01
N ASN A 20 -22.16 -0.49 5.15
CA ASN A 20 -21.93 -1.52 4.14
C ASN A 20 -22.82 -1.36 2.90
N VAL A 21 -24.08 -0.92 3.05
CA VAL A 21 -25.02 -0.80 1.91
C VAL A 21 -24.72 0.45 1.04
N ALA A 22 -24.20 1.53 1.64
CA ALA A 22 -23.85 2.75 0.90
C ALA A 22 -22.52 2.65 0.12
N ALA A 23 -21.71 1.61 0.36
CA ALA A 23 -20.35 1.48 -0.19
C ALA A 23 -20.29 0.75 -1.55
N SER A 24 -21.35 0.06 -2.00
CA SER A 24 -21.26 -0.85 -3.14
C SER A 24 -21.08 -0.19 -4.51
N ASP A 25 -21.56 1.04 -4.72
CA ASP A 25 -21.52 1.68 -6.05
C ASP A 25 -20.21 2.44 -6.36
N SER A 26 -19.28 2.59 -5.42
CA SER A 26 -18.02 3.32 -5.62
C SER A 26 -16.79 2.72 -4.91
N ALA A 27 -16.89 1.51 -4.38
CA ALA A 27 -15.79 0.86 -3.69
C ALA A 27 -14.68 0.48 -4.68
N PHE A 28 -13.45 0.94 -4.40
CA PHE A 28 -12.26 0.51 -5.13
C PHE A 28 -11.71 -0.80 -4.55
N VAL A 29 -11.68 -0.90 -3.22
CA VAL A 29 -11.29 -2.10 -2.47
C VAL A 29 -12.44 -2.50 -1.57
N GLU A 30 -12.76 -3.80 -1.50
CA GLU A 30 -13.80 -4.32 -0.63
C GLU A 30 -13.39 -5.68 -0.06
N LEU A 31 -13.45 -5.79 1.26
CA LEU A 31 -13.35 -7.05 1.99
C LEU A 31 -14.74 -7.36 2.54
N GLN A 32 -15.24 -8.58 2.26
CA GLN A 32 -16.58 -9.04 2.64
C GLN A 32 -16.45 -10.31 3.47
N HIS A 33 -16.69 -10.23 4.79
CA HIS A 33 -16.68 -11.37 5.71
C HIS A 33 -15.46 -12.27 5.57
N VAL A 34 -14.25 -11.65 5.54
CA VAL A 34 -12.99 -12.34 5.26
C VAL A 34 -12.48 -13.04 6.50
N ASP A 35 -12.37 -14.37 6.42
CA ASP A 35 -11.62 -15.20 7.34
C ASP A 35 -10.33 -15.69 6.66
N PHE A 36 -9.22 -15.61 7.37
CA PHE A 36 -7.93 -16.08 6.86
C PHE A 36 -6.99 -16.50 7.98
N GLY A 37 -6.28 -17.59 7.75
CA GLY A 37 -5.20 -18.07 8.60
C GLY A 37 -4.03 -18.65 7.80
N TYR A 38 -2.89 -18.79 8.46
CA TYR A 38 -1.76 -19.56 7.99
C TYR A 38 -1.75 -20.90 8.72
N ASP A 39 -1.79 -22.00 7.99
CA ASP A 39 -1.92 -23.35 8.55
C ASP A 39 -3.10 -23.43 9.54
N ASP A 40 -2.87 -23.82 10.78
CA ASP A 40 -3.89 -23.92 11.83
C ASP A 40 -4.09 -22.62 12.64
N ARG A 41 -3.40 -21.54 12.27
CA ARG A 41 -3.49 -20.26 12.99
C ARG A 41 -4.37 -19.26 12.26
N GLU A 42 -5.54 -18.99 12.79
CA GLU A 42 -6.42 -17.91 12.34
C GLU A 42 -5.80 -16.54 12.63
N ILE A 43 -5.84 -15.64 11.62
CA ILE A 43 -5.27 -14.29 11.65
C ILE A 43 -6.34 -13.23 11.47
N LEU A 44 -7.27 -13.43 10.54
CA LEU A 44 -8.38 -12.52 10.27
C LEU A 44 -9.69 -13.26 10.52
N HIS A 45 -10.63 -12.60 11.17
CA HIS A 45 -11.93 -13.17 11.50
C HIS A 45 -13.06 -12.18 11.17
N ASP A 46 -13.99 -12.60 10.30
CA ASP A 46 -15.15 -11.85 9.83
C ASP A 46 -14.84 -10.39 9.45
N LEU A 47 -13.67 -10.18 8.81
CA LEU A 47 -13.20 -8.82 8.48
C LEU A 47 -13.96 -8.26 7.29
N SER A 48 -14.61 -7.10 7.48
CA SER A 48 -15.36 -6.42 6.44
C SER A 48 -15.07 -4.93 6.45
N PHE A 49 -14.64 -4.37 5.32
CA PHE A 49 -14.54 -2.93 5.09
C PHE A 49 -14.47 -2.62 3.59
N ALA A 50 -14.71 -1.36 3.24
CA ALA A 50 -14.55 -0.88 1.87
C ALA A 50 -13.74 0.43 1.84
N VAL A 51 -12.99 0.63 0.76
CA VAL A 51 -12.23 1.85 0.46
C VAL A 51 -12.69 2.39 -0.89
N ARG A 52 -13.07 3.66 -0.95
CA ARG A 52 -13.55 4.31 -2.17
C ARG A 52 -12.40 4.69 -3.10
N THR A 53 -12.71 4.89 -4.37
CA THR A 53 -11.74 5.42 -5.35
C THR A 53 -11.23 6.79 -4.87
N GLY A 54 -9.91 6.96 -4.84
CA GLY A 54 -9.24 8.19 -4.40
C GLY A 54 -9.21 8.40 -2.88
N GLU A 55 -9.79 7.48 -2.11
CA GLU A 55 -9.76 7.55 -0.64
C GLU A 55 -8.38 7.15 -0.10
N GLN A 56 -7.94 7.83 0.96
CA GLN A 56 -6.76 7.47 1.74
C GLN A 56 -7.19 6.88 3.08
N VAL A 57 -6.69 5.69 3.38
CA VAL A 57 -7.07 4.91 4.56
C VAL A 57 -5.82 4.40 5.27
N THR A 58 -5.84 4.44 6.60
CA THR A 58 -4.79 3.84 7.43
C THR A 58 -5.34 2.64 8.21
N LEU A 59 -4.71 1.48 8.02
CA LEU A 59 -4.96 0.30 8.84
C LEU A 59 -4.18 0.46 10.15
N SER A 60 -4.90 0.50 11.26
CA SER A 60 -4.35 0.62 12.61
C SER A 60 -4.67 -0.66 13.41
N GLY A 61 -3.78 -1.04 14.30
CA GLY A 61 -3.96 -2.22 15.14
C GLY A 61 -2.64 -2.67 15.74
N ARG A 62 -2.70 -3.60 16.69
CA ARG A 62 -1.51 -4.16 17.35
C ARG A 62 -0.60 -4.88 16.35
N THR A 63 0.68 -5.02 16.69
CA THR A 63 1.57 -5.90 15.94
C THR A 63 1.00 -7.33 15.97
N GLY A 64 0.96 -7.97 14.80
CA GLY A 64 0.35 -9.29 14.65
C GLY A 64 -1.16 -9.31 14.46
N ALA A 65 -1.86 -8.16 14.38
CA ALA A 65 -3.30 -8.08 14.12
C ALA A 65 -3.72 -8.44 12.67
N GLY A 66 -2.77 -8.82 11.80
CA GLY A 66 -3.09 -9.23 10.43
C GLY A 66 -3.00 -8.12 9.38
N LYS A 67 -2.52 -6.92 9.70
CA LYS A 67 -2.45 -5.79 8.74
C LYS A 67 -1.66 -6.14 7.46
N SER A 68 -0.45 -6.67 7.58
CA SER A 68 0.35 -7.10 6.41
C SER A 68 -0.26 -8.33 5.72
N THR A 69 -1.07 -9.14 6.42
CA THR A 69 -1.85 -10.22 5.83
C THR A 69 -2.94 -9.66 4.92
N ILE A 70 -3.60 -8.57 5.31
CA ILE A 70 -4.56 -7.87 4.45
C ILE A 70 -3.89 -7.44 3.14
N PHE A 71 -2.68 -6.87 3.19
CA PHE A 71 -1.94 -6.50 1.97
C PHE A 71 -1.65 -7.70 1.07
N LYS A 72 -1.27 -8.84 1.65
CA LYS A 72 -1.04 -10.06 0.87
C LYS A 72 -2.31 -10.57 0.19
N LEU A 73 -3.47 -10.45 0.85
CA LEU A 73 -4.76 -10.77 0.25
C LEU A 73 -5.14 -9.78 -0.85
N LEU A 74 -4.94 -8.47 -0.65
CA LEU A 74 -5.19 -7.42 -1.65
C LEU A 74 -4.31 -7.61 -2.90
N LEU A 75 -3.03 -8.00 -2.72
CA LEU A 75 -2.11 -8.29 -3.82
C LEU A 75 -2.43 -9.62 -4.53
N GLY A 76 -3.41 -10.38 -4.03
CA GLY A 76 -3.78 -11.70 -4.56
C GLY A 76 -2.66 -12.73 -4.42
N LEU A 77 -1.84 -12.62 -3.35
CA LEU A 77 -0.80 -13.61 -3.03
C LEU A 77 -1.38 -14.82 -2.29
N TYR A 78 -2.50 -14.62 -1.62
CA TYR A 78 -3.27 -15.65 -0.94
C TYR A 78 -4.75 -15.47 -1.23
N GLN A 79 -5.48 -16.57 -1.17
CA GLN A 79 -6.94 -16.59 -1.23
C GLN A 79 -7.49 -16.63 0.20
N PRO A 80 -8.56 -15.89 0.55
CA PRO A 80 -9.22 -16.01 1.84
C PRO A 80 -9.82 -17.42 2.03
N GLY A 81 -9.90 -17.88 3.27
CA GLY A 81 -10.57 -19.14 3.62
C GLY A 81 -12.07 -19.04 3.44
N GLU A 82 -12.65 -17.92 3.92
CA GLU A 82 -14.04 -17.54 3.72
C GLU A 82 -14.13 -16.08 3.30
N GLY A 83 -15.28 -15.67 2.76
CA GLY A 83 -15.52 -14.31 2.31
C GLY A 83 -14.90 -13.97 0.95
N LYS A 84 -14.74 -12.67 0.67
CA LYS A 84 -14.23 -12.16 -0.61
C LYS A 84 -13.33 -10.94 -0.41
N VAL A 85 -12.29 -10.85 -1.24
CA VAL A 85 -11.44 -9.67 -1.38
C VAL A 85 -11.56 -9.17 -2.81
N LEU A 86 -12.16 -7.99 -2.99
CA LEU A 86 -12.47 -7.45 -4.30
C LEU A 86 -11.69 -6.15 -4.56
N ILE A 87 -11.17 -6.01 -5.78
CA ILE A 87 -10.57 -4.79 -6.31
C ILE A 87 -11.35 -4.38 -7.56
N GLN A 88 -11.99 -3.22 -7.50
CA GLN A 88 -12.90 -2.75 -8.55
C GLN A 88 -13.95 -3.82 -8.93
N GLY A 89 -14.51 -4.51 -7.93
CA GLY A 89 -15.50 -5.57 -8.09
C GLY A 89 -14.96 -6.92 -8.59
N ARG A 90 -13.65 -7.05 -8.83
CA ARG A 90 -12.98 -8.29 -9.28
C ARG A 90 -12.28 -8.97 -8.10
N ASP A 91 -12.34 -10.29 -8.03
CA ASP A 91 -11.60 -11.07 -7.04
C ASP A 91 -10.08 -10.80 -7.17
N ALA A 92 -9.47 -10.32 -6.08
CA ALA A 92 -8.06 -9.93 -6.04
C ALA A 92 -7.13 -11.10 -6.41
N PHE A 93 -7.47 -12.33 -5.99
CA PHE A 93 -6.69 -13.53 -6.29
C PHE A 93 -6.72 -13.91 -7.78
N GLN A 94 -7.78 -13.53 -8.50
CA GLN A 94 -7.97 -13.84 -9.92
C GLN A 94 -7.44 -12.75 -10.87
N ILE A 95 -6.88 -11.66 -10.35
CA ILE A 95 -6.31 -10.60 -11.19
C ILE A 95 -5.03 -11.13 -11.86
N PRO A 96 -4.94 -11.10 -13.21
CA PRO A 96 -3.77 -11.59 -13.93
C PRO A 96 -2.49 -10.81 -13.58
N GLU A 97 -1.34 -11.49 -13.54
CA GLU A 97 -0.06 -10.88 -13.18
C GLU A 97 0.31 -9.67 -14.05
N HIS A 98 0.02 -9.71 -15.35
CA HIS A 98 0.32 -8.61 -16.28
C HIS A 98 -0.49 -7.34 -16.01
N GLU A 99 -1.65 -7.44 -15.32
CA GLU A 99 -2.46 -6.29 -14.92
C GLU A 99 -2.02 -5.71 -13.56
N LYS A 100 -1.43 -6.54 -12.70
CA LYS A 100 -1.13 -6.17 -11.31
C LYS A 100 -0.27 -4.92 -11.22
N ARG A 101 0.74 -4.77 -12.09
CA ARG A 101 1.66 -3.64 -12.03
C ARG A 101 1.02 -2.28 -12.32
N SER A 102 0.02 -2.25 -13.21
CA SER A 102 -0.77 -1.04 -13.48
C SER A 102 -1.85 -0.77 -12.41
N LEU A 103 -2.18 -1.78 -11.63
CA LEU A 103 -3.21 -1.70 -10.60
C LEU A 103 -2.61 -1.36 -9.23
N TYR A 104 -1.50 -2.00 -8.86
CA TYR A 104 -0.87 -1.89 -7.54
C TYR A 104 0.50 -1.23 -7.60
N GLY A 105 0.74 -0.29 -6.70
CA GLY A 105 2.07 0.12 -6.26
C GLY A 105 2.25 -0.30 -4.81
N TYR A 106 3.22 -1.15 -4.54
CA TYR A 106 3.51 -1.61 -3.19
C TYR A 106 4.85 -1.07 -2.72
N VAL A 107 4.85 -0.37 -1.60
CA VAL A 107 6.05 0.13 -0.93
C VAL A 107 6.21 -0.63 0.37
N GLU A 108 7.22 -1.48 0.42
CA GLU A 108 7.53 -2.34 1.55
C GLU A 108 8.35 -1.60 2.62
N GLN A 109 8.26 -2.08 3.86
CA GLN A 109 9.06 -1.59 4.98
C GLN A 109 10.57 -1.69 4.70
N ALA A 110 11.01 -2.77 4.06
CA ALA A 110 12.39 -3.00 3.67
C ALA A 110 12.53 -2.99 2.14
N PHE A 111 13.50 -2.23 1.62
CA PHE A 111 13.78 -2.25 0.19
C PHE A 111 14.50 -3.53 -0.22
N HIS A 112 13.88 -4.29 -1.12
CA HIS A 112 14.49 -5.46 -1.73
C HIS A 112 15.18 -5.07 -3.05
N ARG A 113 16.52 -5.07 -3.01
CA ARG A 113 17.36 -4.78 -4.16
C ARG A 113 17.38 -5.96 -5.13
N VAL A 114 17.25 -5.66 -6.43
CA VAL A 114 17.49 -6.63 -7.51
C VAL A 114 18.90 -6.41 -8.10
N PRO A 115 19.56 -7.42 -8.70
CA PRO A 115 20.79 -7.19 -9.47
C PRO A 115 20.53 -6.20 -10.61
N GLY A 116 21.56 -5.47 -11.04
CA GLY A 116 21.45 -4.55 -12.20
C GLY A 116 21.74 -3.10 -11.87
N THR A 117 21.21 -2.18 -12.66
CA THR A 117 21.42 -0.74 -12.58
C THR A 117 20.37 -0.05 -11.71
N VAL A 118 20.52 1.26 -11.48
CA VAL A 118 19.50 2.08 -10.80
C VAL A 118 18.19 2.05 -11.59
N LYS A 119 18.23 2.10 -12.91
CA LYS A 119 17.05 1.93 -13.78
C LYS A 119 16.34 0.60 -13.46
N ASP A 120 17.10 -0.50 -13.35
CA ASP A 120 16.53 -1.82 -13.10
C ASP A 120 15.85 -1.91 -11.72
N GLN A 121 16.33 -1.15 -10.71
CA GLN A 121 15.65 -1.07 -9.42
C GLN A 121 14.25 -0.47 -9.54
N ILE A 122 14.03 0.48 -10.45
CA ILE A 122 12.75 1.15 -10.67
C ILE A 122 11.86 0.30 -11.59
N THR A 123 12.41 -0.19 -12.69
CA THR A 123 11.64 -0.90 -13.73
C THR A 123 11.41 -2.37 -13.44
N LEU A 124 12.22 -3.01 -12.57
CA LEU A 124 12.25 -4.45 -12.37
C LEU A 124 12.43 -5.22 -13.69
N PHE A 125 13.35 -4.72 -14.54
CA PHE A 125 13.67 -5.25 -15.88
C PHE A 125 12.52 -5.20 -16.89
N ASP A 126 11.50 -4.40 -16.63
CA ASP A 126 10.45 -4.15 -17.62
C ASP A 126 10.88 -3.06 -18.60
N ASP A 127 11.26 -3.46 -19.80
CA ASP A 127 11.75 -2.58 -20.86
C ASP A 127 10.62 -1.79 -21.55
N SER A 128 9.36 -2.01 -21.18
CA SER A 128 8.23 -1.21 -21.71
C SER A 128 8.22 0.21 -21.19
N PHE A 129 8.89 0.51 -20.05
CA PHE A 129 9.00 1.86 -19.51
C PHE A 129 10.03 2.69 -20.25
N THR A 130 9.61 3.84 -20.72
CA THR A 130 10.49 4.86 -21.29
C THR A 130 11.35 5.52 -20.21
N MET A 131 12.52 6.05 -20.60
CA MET A 131 13.36 6.80 -19.63
C MET A 131 12.66 8.03 -19.06
N GLU A 132 11.72 8.65 -19.79
CA GLU A 132 10.93 9.76 -19.26
C GLU A 132 10.01 9.31 -18.12
N GLU A 133 9.41 8.12 -18.20
CA GLU A 133 8.59 7.55 -17.13
C GLU A 133 9.44 7.16 -15.92
N VAL A 134 10.62 6.58 -16.15
CA VAL A 134 11.59 6.25 -15.09
C VAL A 134 12.03 7.53 -14.35
N ARG A 135 12.42 8.58 -15.08
CA ARG A 135 12.77 9.88 -14.51
C ARG A 135 11.58 10.54 -13.81
N GLY A 136 10.39 10.43 -14.39
CA GLY A 136 9.16 10.93 -13.77
C GLY A 136 8.90 10.29 -12.40
N ALA A 137 9.08 8.98 -12.29
CA ALA A 137 8.96 8.25 -11.03
C ALA A 137 10.05 8.67 -10.02
N ALA A 138 11.30 8.83 -10.48
CA ALA A 138 12.39 9.30 -9.63
C ALA A 138 12.17 10.76 -9.15
N ARG A 139 11.58 11.64 -9.98
CA ARG A 139 11.17 13.00 -9.56
C ARG A 139 10.07 12.99 -8.50
N ILE A 140 9.07 12.12 -8.64
CA ILE A 140 8.04 11.92 -7.60
C ILE A 140 8.70 11.53 -6.28
N ALA A 141 9.66 10.61 -6.32
CA ALA A 141 10.43 10.19 -5.15
C ALA A 141 11.44 11.24 -4.65
N GLY A 142 11.79 12.25 -5.43
CA GLY A 142 12.81 13.25 -5.08
C GLY A 142 14.25 12.78 -5.31
N LEU A 143 14.47 11.73 -6.13
CA LEU A 143 15.79 11.12 -6.35
C LEU A 143 16.41 11.46 -7.71
N ASP A 144 15.69 12.04 -8.66
CA ASP A 144 16.19 12.24 -10.04
C ASP A 144 17.54 13.00 -10.06
N ALA A 145 17.64 14.12 -9.32
CA ALA A 145 18.88 14.89 -9.25
C ALA A 145 20.04 14.10 -8.60
N THR A 146 19.77 13.31 -7.57
CA THR A 146 20.78 12.45 -6.93
C THR A 146 21.28 11.37 -7.88
N ILE A 147 20.37 10.74 -8.63
CA ILE A 147 20.72 9.71 -9.60
C ILE A 147 21.56 10.30 -10.76
N GLU A 148 21.21 11.49 -11.26
CA GLU A 148 21.96 12.17 -12.31
C GLU A 148 23.40 12.55 -11.90
N GLN A 149 23.68 12.68 -10.60
CA GLN A 149 25.02 12.94 -10.08
C GLN A 149 25.91 11.69 -9.98
N LEU A 150 25.33 10.49 -10.14
CA LEU A 150 26.11 9.26 -10.21
C LEU A 150 26.92 9.19 -11.50
N GLU A 151 28.06 8.50 -11.48
CA GLU A 151 29.02 8.44 -12.61
C GLU A 151 28.37 8.06 -13.94
N LYS A 152 27.37 7.14 -13.90
CA LYS A 152 26.63 6.68 -15.09
C LYS A 152 25.12 6.97 -14.99
N GLY A 153 24.70 7.87 -14.09
CA GLY A 153 23.31 8.19 -13.87
C GLY A 153 22.47 6.95 -13.61
N TYR A 154 21.40 6.78 -14.34
CA TYR A 154 20.48 5.62 -14.23
C TYR A 154 21.12 4.27 -14.62
N ASP A 155 22.19 4.27 -15.39
CA ASP A 155 22.92 3.07 -15.79
C ASP A 155 24.02 2.69 -14.78
N THR A 156 24.10 3.39 -13.65
CA THR A 156 25.05 3.06 -12.58
C THR A 156 24.68 1.71 -11.97
N PRO A 157 25.65 0.74 -11.88
CA PRO A 157 25.44 -0.52 -11.20
C PRO A 157 25.01 -0.31 -9.74
N CYS A 158 23.94 -0.96 -9.32
CA CYS A 158 23.29 -0.72 -8.05
C CYS A 158 23.92 -1.56 -6.93
N THR A 159 24.97 -1.04 -6.29
CA THR A 159 25.59 -1.65 -5.09
C THR A 159 24.91 -1.14 -3.82
N GLN A 160 25.22 -1.76 -2.65
CA GLN A 160 24.60 -1.37 -1.39
C GLN A 160 25.01 0.03 -0.93
N GLU A 161 26.21 0.47 -1.32
CA GLU A 161 26.85 1.68 -0.83
C GLU A 161 26.44 2.95 -1.59
N ILE A 162 25.77 2.82 -2.76
CA ILE A 162 25.46 3.99 -3.60
C ILE A 162 24.35 4.88 -3.04
N PHE A 163 23.51 4.34 -2.15
CA PHE A 163 22.41 5.08 -1.55
C PHE A 163 22.40 4.91 -0.03
N SER A 164 21.99 5.96 0.69
CA SER A 164 21.64 5.89 2.09
C SER A 164 20.36 5.08 2.31
N GLN A 165 20.08 4.70 3.56
CA GLN A 165 18.84 3.98 3.90
C GLN A 165 17.59 4.75 3.46
N GLY A 166 17.55 6.06 3.66
CA GLY A 166 16.44 6.89 3.20
C GLY A 166 16.31 6.95 1.68
N GLN A 167 17.46 7.05 0.97
CA GLN A 167 17.44 7.03 -0.50
C GLN A 167 16.96 5.68 -1.06
N TRP A 168 17.29 4.57 -0.40
CA TRP A 168 16.68 3.26 -0.73
C TRP A 168 15.17 3.28 -0.55
N GLN A 169 14.67 3.93 0.49
CA GLN A 169 13.23 4.05 0.72
C GLN A 169 12.57 4.92 -0.35
N LEU A 170 13.20 6.04 -0.73
CA LEU A 170 12.74 6.87 -1.85
C LEU A 170 12.74 6.09 -3.18
N LEU A 171 13.75 5.23 -3.40
CA LEU A 171 13.80 4.39 -4.60
C LEU A 171 12.67 3.35 -4.63
N SER A 172 12.23 2.84 -3.46
CA SER A 172 11.05 1.97 -3.39
C SER A 172 9.77 2.69 -3.81
N ILE A 173 9.66 3.98 -3.45
CA ILE A 173 8.54 4.82 -3.88
C ILE A 173 8.57 5.05 -5.40
N ALA A 174 9.76 5.32 -5.99
CA ALA A 174 9.90 5.43 -7.44
C ALA A 174 9.48 4.14 -8.16
N ARG A 175 9.93 2.97 -7.66
CA ARG A 175 9.53 1.64 -8.16
C ARG A 175 8.02 1.44 -8.13
N ALA A 176 7.38 1.81 -7.02
CA ALA A 176 5.93 1.69 -6.89
C ALA A 176 5.16 2.66 -7.80
N ALA A 177 5.73 3.84 -8.09
CA ALA A 177 5.07 4.91 -8.84
C ALA A 177 5.22 4.81 -10.35
N VAL A 178 6.26 4.11 -10.88
CA VAL A 178 6.62 4.13 -12.30
C VAL A 178 5.49 3.66 -13.22
N ALA A 179 4.75 2.64 -12.81
CA ALA A 179 3.61 2.11 -13.56
C ALA A 179 2.33 2.95 -13.39
N LYS A 180 2.38 4.08 -12.68
CA LYS A 180 1.23 4.95 -12.39
C LYS A 180 0.03 4.18 -11.83
N PRO A 181 0.22 3.35 -10.79
CA PRO A 181 -0.82 2.45 -10.28
C PRO A 181 -2.02 3.23 -9.75
N LYS A 182 -3.18 2.55 -9.73
CA LYS A 182 -4.44 3.12 -9.20
C LYS A 182 -4.54 2.99 -7.68
N LEU A 183 -3.90 1.97 -7.10
CA LEU A 183 -3.87 1.68 -5.67
C LEU A 183 -2.43 1.67 -5.16
N LEU A 184 -2.13 2.47 -4.14
CA LEU A 184 -0.88 2.40 -3.40
C LEU A 184 -1.11 1.67 -2.08
N LEU A 185 -0.28 0.67 -1.82
CA LEU A 185 -0.18 -0.04 -0.55
C LEU A 185 1.15 0.35 0.12
N LEU A 186 1.10 0.91 1.32
CA LEU A 186 2.24 1.50 2.02
C LEU A 186 2.44 0.78 3.36
N ASP A 187 3.51 -0.03 3.49
CA ASP A 187 3.75 -0.87 4.67
C ASP A 187 4.86 -0.29 5.56
N GLU A 188 4.48 0.39 6.65
CA GLU A 188 5.35 0.91 7.72
C GLU A 188 6.63 1.65 7.25
N ILE A 189 6.53 2.48 6.23
CA ILE A 189 7.66 3.02 5.44
C ILE A 189 8.60 3.93 6.24
N THR A 190 8.13 4.60 7.28
CA THR A 190 8.92 5.58 8.04
C THR A 190 9.56 5.00 9.31
N ALA A 191 9.55 3.68 9.46
CA ALA A 191 10.17 3.04 10.61
C ALA A 191 11.69 3.18 10.58
N ASN A 192 12.29 3.58 11.70
CA ASN A 192 13.75 3.68 11.89
C ASN A 192 14.48 4.71 11.01
N LEU A 193 13.79 5.74 10.51
CA LEU A 193 14.40 6.89 9.84
C LEU A 193 14.67 8.01 10.84
N ASP A 194 15.72 8.79 10.60
CA ASP A 194 15.93 10.07 11.29
C ASP A 194 14.90 11.10 10.82
N ALA A 195 14.70 12.17 11.59
CA ALA A 195 13.62 13.13 11.36
C ALA A 195 13.69 13.82 9.98
N GLN A 196 14.90 14.12 9.48
CA GLN A 196 15.07 14.77 8.18
C GLN A 196 14.72 13.80 7.05
N THR A 197 15.24 12.59 7.10
CA THR A 197 14.95 11.52 6.13
C THR A 197 13.48 11.14 6.15
N GLU A 198 12.85 11.08 7.35
CA GLU A 198 11.41 10.82 7.48
C GLU A 198 10.59 11.88 6.74
N GLU A 199 10.92 13.17 6.88
CA GLU A 199 10.23 14.26 6.18
C GLU A 199 10.36 14.13 4.65
N GLU A 200 11.56 13.83 4.13
CA GLU A 200 11.78 13.63 2.69
C GLU A 200 10.92 12.47 2.14
N VAL A 201 10.86 11.35 2.87
CA VAL A 201 10.05 10.18 2.51
C VAL A 201 8.55 10.51 2.56
N LEU A 202 8.07 11.21 3.58
CA LEU A 202 6.68 11.63 3.69
C LEU A 202 6.27 12.56 2.53
N GLN A 203 7.14 13.49 2.14
CA GLN A 203 6.90 14.37 0.98
C GLN A 203 6.84 13.57 -0.34
N ALA A 204 7.70 12.58 -0.50
CA ALA A 204 7.68 11.68 -1.66
C ALA A 204 6.40 10.85 -1.71
N LEU A 205 5.98 10.30 -0.56
CA LEU A 205 4.71 9.56 -0.44
C LEU A 205 3.50 10.43 -0.76
N LYS A 206 3.49 11.67 -0.27
CA LYS A 206 2.42 12.63 -0.58
C LYS A 206 2.29 12.84 -2.08
N ARG A 207 3.41 13.14 -2.78
CA ARG A 207 3.42 13.27 -4.25
C ARG A 207 2.97 11.99 -4.95
N ALA A 208 3.45 10.82 -4.49
CA ALA A 208 3.06 9.53 -5.06
C ALA A 208 1.59 9.21 -4.85
N SER A 209 0.97 9.74 -3.80
CA SER A 209 -0.43 9.48 -3.42
C SER A 209 -1.43 10.38 -4.14
N GLU A 210 -1.00 11.45 -4.78
CA GLU A 210 -1.87 12.42 -5.44
C GLU A 210 -2.76 11.74 -6.50
N GLY A 211 -4.08 11.88 -6.36
CA GLY A 211 -5.08 11.33 -7.26
C GLY A 211 -5.23 9.80 -7.22
N ARG A 212 -4.65 9.11 -6.24
CA ARG A 212 -4.70 7.66 -6.11
C ARG A 212 -5.47 7.21 -4.87
N THR A 213 -5.97 5.98 -4.92
CA THR A 213 -6.44 5.28 -3.73
C THR A 213 -5.23 4.81 -2.94
N VAL A 214 -5.22 5.01 -1.61
CA VAL A 214 -4.07 4.66 -0.75
C VAL A 214 -4.54 3.88 0.45
N ILE A 215 -3.90 2.76 0.73
CA ILE A 215 -4.04 2.04 1.99
C ILE A 215 -2.65 1.96 2.63
N SER A 216 -2.52 2.54 3.83
CA SER A 216 -1.27 2.53 4.59
C SER A 216 -1.40 1.69 5.84
N ILE A 217 -0.31 1.05 6.24
CA ILE A 217 -0.12 0.48 7.57
C ILE A 217 0.81 1.43 8.33
N SER A 218 0.36 1.96 9.45
CA SER A 218 1.18 2.83 10.29
C SER A 218 0.85 2.61 11.76
N HIS A 219 1.88 2.62 12.59
CA HIS A 219 1.74 2.72 14.04
C HIS A 219 1.62 4.17 14.52
N ARG A 220 1.95 5.15 13.66
CA ARG A 220 1.83 6.58 13.94
C ARG A 220 0.62 7.12 13.20
N VAL A 221 -0.45 7.37 13.95
CA VAL A 221 -1.66 7.99 13.42
C VAL A 221 -1.48 9.51 13.51
N ASN A 222 -1.17 10.16 12.39
CA ASN A 222 -1.17 11.61 12.29
C ASN A 222 -2.50 12.09 11.69
N ALA A 223 -2.93 13.30 12.03
CA ALA A 223 -4.20 13.88 11.58
C ALA A 223 -4.37 14.00 10.05
N GLU A 224 -3.30 13.80 9.27
CA GLU A 224 -3.29 13.86 7.81
C GLU A 224 -3.51 12.50 7.12
N THR A 225 -3.72 11.41 7.85
CA THR A 225 -3.69 10.04 7.32
C THR A 225 -5.03 9.53 6.76
N GLY A 226 -6.03 10.41 6.59
CA GLY A 226 -7.34 9.99 6.07
C GLY A 226 -8.15 9.18 7.09
N ARG A 227 -9.05 8.30 6.61
CA ARG A 227 -9.89 7.46 7.47
C ARG A 227 -9.07 6.32 8.09
N ILE A 228 -9.28 6.06 9.38
CA ILE A 228 -8.63 4.96 10.12
C ILE A 228 -9.57 3.76 10.16
N ILE A 229 -9.03 2.58 9.83
CA ILE A 229 -9.68 1.29 10.01
C ILE A 229 -8.90 0.54 11.09
N ASN A 230 -9.57 0.17 12.17
CA ASN A 230 -8.98 -0.63 13.25
C ASN A 230 -9.15 -2.12 12.92
N ILE A 231 -8.03 -2.85 13.01
CA ILE A 231 -7.94 -4.29 12.76
C ILE A 231 -7.73 -5.03 14.09
#